data_3b622c0f224c8418f04eeab60a9ced0f
#
_entry.id   3b622c0f224c8418f04eeab60a9ced0f
#
_cell.length_a   1.000
_cell.length_b   1.000
_cell.length_c   1.000
_cell.angle_alpha   90.00
_cell.angle_beta   90.00
_cell.angle_gamma   90.00
#
_symmetry.space_group_name_H-M   'P 1'
#
loop_
_entity.id
_entity.type
_entity.pdbx_description
1 polymer ?
#
loop_
_entity_poly.entity_id
_entity_poly.type
_entity_poly.pdbx_seq_one_letter_code
_entity_poly.pdbx_strand_id
1 'polypeptide(L)'
;VQGWSNGRTRPNLLFVFADQWRAQDVGYAGNADVRTPHLDALAKTAVNFRNAVSGCPVCSPYRASLVTGRYPLTHGVFLNDVLLNDDAVSIAQAYSQAGYDTAYIGKWHLDGNHRSAFIPRDRRQGFAFWRALGCTHNYNNSFYYGDADVRLRWDGYDAIAQTR
;
A
#
# COMPACT_ATOMS: atom_id res chain seq x y z
N VAL A 1 -25.33 -8.01 -8.22
CA VAL A 1 -25.04 -6.57 -8.28
C VAL A 1 -25.16 -6.19 -9.73
N GLN A 2 -26.23 -5.47 -10.10
CA GLN A 2 -26.48 -5.06 -11.49
C GLN A 2 -25.40 -4.07 -11.94
N GLY A 3 -24.81 -4.35 -13.09
CA GLY A 3 -23.71 -3.59 -13.66
C GLY A 3 -24.05 -2.12 -13.91
N TRP A 4 -23.10 -1.27 -13.64
CA TRP A 4 -23.08 0.14 -14.04
C TRP A 4 -22.93 0.25 -15.57
N SER A 5 -24.05 0.17 -16.29
CA SER A 5 -24.10 0.23 -17.77
C SER A 5 -24.64 1.57 -18.25
N ASN A 6 -24.09 2.68 -17.79
CA ASN A 6 -24.48 4.01 -18.29
C ASN A 6 -23.31 4.76 -18.92
N GLY A 7 -22.58 4.16 -19.86
CA GLY A 7 -21.62 4.88 -20.71
C GLY A 7 -20.46 5.60 -19.97
N ARG A 8 -20.37 5.50 -18.66
CA ARG A 8 -19.29 6.07 -17.85
C ARG A 8 -18.10 5.14 -17.86
N THR A 9 -16.98 5.63 -18.36
CA THR A 9 -15.68 4.97 -18.19
C THR A 9 -15.42 4.76 -16.72
N ARG A 10 -15.08 3.54 -16.31
CA ARG A 10 -14.67 3.24 -14.93
C ARG A 10 -13.35 3.95 -14.66
N PRO A 11 -13.22 4.79 -13.63
CA PRO A 11 -11.95 5.45 -13.31
C PRO A 11 -10.94 4.44 -12.79
N ASN A 12 -9.67 4.63 -13.12
CA ASN A 12 -8.59 3.92 -12.46
C ASN A 12 -8.40 4.48 -11.04
N LEU A 13 -8.01 3.62 -10.11
CA LEU A 13 -7.64 4.00 -8.75
C LEU A 13 -6.14 3.81 -8.56
N LEU A 14 -5.44 4.89 -8.27
CA LEU A 14 -4.06 4.87 -7.82
C LEU A 14 -4.00 5.28 -6.35
N PHE A 15 -3.60 4.36 -5.47
CA PHE A 15 -3.41 4.61 -4.06
C PHE A 15 -1.91 4.68 -3.75
N VAL A 16 -1.43 5.87 -3.36
CA VAL A 16 -0.03 6.11 -3.00
C VAL A 16 0.05 6.52 -1.54
N PHE A 17 0.88 5.84 -0.77
CA PHE A 17 1.11 6.20 0.62
C PHE A 17 2.58 5.99 0.99
N ALA A 18 3.09 6.85 1.87
CA ALA A 18 4.39 6.67 2.49
C ALA A 18 4.27 5.79 3.74
N ASP A 19 5.37 5.14 4.15
CA ASP A 19 5.42 4.40 5.41
C ASP A 19 5.35 5.40 6.58
N GLN A 20 6.42 5.76 7.19
CA GLN A 20 6.45 6.65 8.36
C GLN A 20 6.56 8.12 7.94
N TRP A 21 5.44 8.79 7.69
CA TRP A 21 5.40 10.21 7.33
C TRP A 21 4.37 10.94 8.19
N ARG A 22 4.81 11.98 8.89
CA ARG A 22 3.93 12.82 9.71
C ARG A 22 3.15 13.80 8.82
N ALA A 23 1.90 14.06 9.18
CA ALA A 23 1.05 15.00 8.46
C ALA A 23 1.61 16.44 8.39
N GLN A 24 2.45 16.81 9.37
CA GLN A 24 3.10 18.12 9.44
C GLN A 24 4.34 18.24 8.57
N ASP A 25 4.88 17.14 8.02
CA ASP A 25 6.14 17.16 7.24
C ASP A 25 5.89 17.39 5.74
N VAL A 26 5.05 18.38 5.42
CA VAL A 26 4.74 18.86 4.07
C VAL A 26 4.60 20.38 4.05
N GLY A 27 4.98 21.01 2.94
CA GLY A 27 4.94 22.47 2.79
C GLY A 27 3.55 23.05 2.92
N TYR A 28 2.54 22.44 2.31
CA TYR A 28 1.14 22.94 2.39
C TYR A 28 0.55 22.86 3.81
N ALA A 29 1.14 22.10 4.72
CA ALA A 29 0.75 22.09 6.14
C ALA A 29 1.48 23.18 6.96
N GLY A 30 2.31 24.01 6.33
CA GLY A 30 3.00 25.14 6.96
C GLY A 30 4.42 24.82 7.44
N ASN A 31 5.00 23.65 7.10
CA ASN A 31 6.37 23.32 7.45
C ASN A 31 7.34 24.03 6.49
N ALA A 32 8.12 24.97 7.02
CA ALA A 32 9.10 25.75 6.26
C ALA A 32 10.43 24.99 6.01
N ASP A 33 10.70 23.93 6.78
CA ASP A 33 11.96 23.18 6.72
C ASP A 33 11.95 22.11 5.61
N VAL A 34 10.77 21.78 5.07
CA VAL A 34 10.62 20.78 4.01
C VAL A 34 10.12 21.39 2.70
N ARG A 35 10.57 20.82 1.60
CA ARG A 35 10.17 21.24 0.24
C ARG A 35 9.39 20.12 -0.42
N THR A 36 8.06 20.30 -0.58
CA THR A 36 7.16 19.31 -1.19
C THR A 36 6.35 19.92 -2.36
N PRO A 37 7.01 20.49 -3.39
CA PRO A 37 6.34 21.32 -4.40
C PRO A 37 5.23 20.58 -5.15
N HIS A 38 5.39 19.29 -5.42
CA HIS A 38 4.39 18.50 -6.12
C HIS A 38 3.16 18.20 -5.24
N LEU A 39 3.37 17.90 -3.95
CA LEU A 39 2.27 17.73 -3.01
C LEU A 39 1.57 19.05 -2.72
N ASP A 40 2.32 20.14 -2.62
CA ASP A 40 1.77 21.48 -2.43
C ASP A 40 0.90 21.92 -3.63
N ALA A 41 1.33 21.55 -4.86
CA ALA A 41 0.53 21.78 -6.06
C ALA A 41 -0.74 20.91 -6.08
N LEU A 42 -0.62 19.64 -5.73
CA LEU A 42 -1.77 18.72 -5.65
C LEU A 42 -2.78 19.19 -4.60
N ALA A 43 -2.34 19.63 -3.43
CA ALA A 43 -3.19 20.10 -2.34
C ALA A 43 -4.07 21.31 -2.72
N LYS A 44 -3.69 22.07 -3.76
CA LYS A 44 -4.49 23.21 -4.25
C LYS A 44 -5.74 22.77 -5.03
N THR A 45 -5.75 21.56 -5.57
CA THR A 45 -6.81 21.06 -6.46
C THR A 45 -7.50 19.80 -5.94
N ALA A 46 -6.95 19.18 -4.90
CA ALA A 46 -7.46 17.95 -4.31
C ALA A 46 -8.24 18.21 -3.00
N VAL A 47 -9.01 17.22 -2.58
CA VAL A 47 -9.63 17.23 -1.25
C VAL A 47 -8.57 16.86 -0.21
N ASN A 48 -8.36 17.74 0.76
CA ASN A 48 -7.42 17.54 1.85
C ASN A 48 -8.16 17.12 3.14
N PHE A 49 -7.99 15.88 3.55
CA PHE A 49 -8.54 15.32 4.79
C PHE A 49 -7.63 15.66 5.99
N ARG A 50 -7.77 16.85 6.55
CA ARG A 50 -6.90 17.36 7.62
C ARG A 50 -6.97 16.59 8.94
N ASN A 51 -8.05 15.87 9.19
CA ASN A 51 -8.31 15.11 10.41
C ASN A 51 -8.35 13.59 10.15
N ALA A 52 -7.66 13.11 9.12
CA ALA A 52 -7.53 11.67 8.89
C ALA A 52 -6.67 11.03 9.98
N VAL A 53 -7.16 9.96 10.59
CA VAL A 53 -6.51 9.28 11.70
C VAL A 53 -6.40 7.78 11.38
N SER A 54 -5.22 7.20 11.62
CA SER A 54 -5.06 5.75 11.60
C SER A 54 -5.54 5.14 12.91
N GLY A 55 -6.37 4.11 12.84
CA GLY A 55 -6.84 3.38 14.02
C GLY A 55 -5.73 2.63 14.77
N CYS A 56 -4.65 2.28 14.08
CA CYS A 56 -3.41 1.75 14.65
C CYS A 56 -2.24 2.15 13.74
N PRO A 57 -1.46 3.21 14.10
CA PRO A 57 -0.41 3.77 13.25
C PRO A 57 0.89 2.96 13.33
N VAL A 58 0.81 1.66 13.12
CA VAL A 58 1.93 0.70 13.08
C VAL A 58 1.86 -0.05 11.76
N CYS A 59 3.00 -0.46 11.19
CA CYS A 59 3.10 -0.96 9.82
C CYS A 59 2.07 -2.04 9.47
N SER A 60 2.13 -3.21 10.09
CA SER A 60 1.24 -4.34 9.73
C SER A 60 -0.23 -4.06 10.07
N PRO A 61 -0.59 -3.54 11.25
CA PRO A 61 -1.98 -3.20 11.57
C PRO A 61 -2.60 -2.19 10.59
N TYR A 62 -1.89 -1.11 10.27
CA TYR A 62 -2.38 -0.13 9.30
C TYR A 62 -2.58 -0.75 7.91
N ARG A 63 -1.59 -1.54 7.44
CA ARG A 63 -1.66 -2.20 6.12
C ARG A 63 -2.80 -3.19 6.04
N ALA A 64 -3.02 -3.97 7.09
CA ALA A 64 -4.17 -4.87 7.17
C ALA A 64 -5.50 -4.11 7.14
N SER A 65 -5.61 -3.01 7.90
CA SER A 65 -6.80 -2.15 7.85
C SER A 65 -7.02 -1.55 6.45
N LEU A 66 -5.95 -1.08 5.79
CA LEU A 66 -6.01 -0.54 4.44
C LEU A 66 -6.48 -1.57 3.41
N VAL A 67 -5.92 -2.79 3.48
CA VAL A 67 -6.22 -3.85 2.51
C VAL A 67 -7.62 -4.44 2.73
N THR A 68 -8.10 -4.53 3.97
CA THR A 68 -9.36 -5.22 4.31
C THR A 68 -10.53 -4.28 4.60
N GLY A 69 -10.27 -2.99 4.85
CA GLY A 69 -11.30 -2.06 5.32
C GLY A 69 -11.82 -2.35 6.74
N ARG A 70 -11.12 -3.18 7.52
CA ARG A 70 -11.52 -3.60 8.87
C ARG A 70 -10.62 -2.97 9.93
N TYR A 71 -11.11 -2.92 11.17
CA TYR A 71 -10.31 -2.50 12.32
C TYR A 71 -9.37 -3.63 12.81
N PRO A 72 -8.25 -3.30 13.50
CA PRO A 72 -7.27 -4.27 13.98
C PRO A 72 -7.86 -5.43 14.79
N LEU A 73 -8.82 -5.18 15.64
CA LEU A 73 -9.50 -6.25 16.42
C LEU A 73 -10.34 -7.18 15.54
N THR A 74 -10.79 -6.71 14.37
CA THR A 74 -11.60 -7.51 13.45
C THR A 74 -10.76 -8.35 12.50
N HIS A 75 -9.65 -7.77 11.96
CA HIS A 75 -8.75 -8.52 11.07
C HIS A 75 -7.64 -9.26 11.81
N GLY A 76 -7.50 -9.10 13.13
CA GLY A 76 -6.57 -9.83 13.98
C GLY A 76 -5.11 -9.39 13.91
N VAL A 77 -4.74 -8.46 13.06
CA VAL A 77 -3.37 -7.93 12.95
C VAL A 77 -3.25 -6.69 13.82
N PHE A 78 -2.84 -6.85 15.05
CA PHE A 78 -2.73 -5.78 16.05
C PHE A 78 -1.27 -5.41 16.40
N LEU A 79 -0.31 -6.18 15.88
CA LEU A 79 1.13 -5.96 16.02
C LEU A 79 1.82 -6.17 14.67
N ASN A 80 3.07 -5.72 14.55
CA ASN A 80 3.91 -6.09 13.41
C ASN A 80 4.20 -7.59 13.42
N ASP A 81 4.42 -8.13 12.23
CA ASP A 81 4.76 -9.53 12.02
C ASP A 81 3.64 -10.53 12.37
N VAL A 82 2.43 -10.05 12.58
CA VAL A 82 1.23 -10.89 12.63
C VAL A 82 0.75 -11.15 11.20
N LEU A 83 0.46 -12.42 10.94
CA LEU A 83 -0.05 -12.88 9.65
C LEU A 83 -1.47 -12.38 9.43
N LEU A 84 -1.76 -11.80 8.28
CA LEU A 84 -3.14 -11.52 7.88
C LEU A 84 -3.84 -12.81 7.44
N ASN A 85 -4.98 -13.10 8.04
CA ASN A 85 -5.80 -14.27 7.69
C ASN A 85 -6.38 -14.15 6.27
N ASP A 86 -6.59 -15.30 5.63
CA ASP A 86 -7.09 -15.39 4.27
C ASP A 86 -8.62 -15.23 4.16
N ASP A 87 -9.35 -15.21 5.28
CA ASP A 87 -10.80 -15.04 5.36
C ASP A 87 -11.28 -13.60 5.17
N ALA A 88 -10.36 -12.65 5.17
CA ALA A 88 -10.68 -11.25 4.96
C ALA A 88 -10.74 -10.92 3.47
N VAL A 89 -11.90 -10.53 2.96
CA VAL A 89 -12.00 -9.98 1.60
C VAL A 89 -11.19 -8.70 1.51
N SER A 90 -10.24 -8.68 0.59
CA SER A 90 -9.37 -7.53 0.36
C SER A 90 -9.96 -6.56 -0.66
N ILE A 91 -9.44 -5.32 -0.65
CA ILE A 91 -9.73 -4.33 -1.69
C ILE A 91 -9.38 -4.86 -3.09
N ALA A 92 -8.26 -5.60 -3.23
CA ALA A 92 -7.86 -6.17 -4.52
C ALA A 92 -8.85 -7.23 -5.01
N GLN A 93 -9.33 -8.11 -4.14
CA GLN A 93 -10.37 -9.08 -4.48
C GLN A 93 -11.67 -8.40 -4.90
N ALA A 94 -12.10 -7.36 -4.16
CA ALA A 94 -13.31 -6.61 -4.50
C ALA A 94 -13.21 -5.90 -5.86
N TYR A 95 -12.06 -5.27 -6.14
CA TYR A 95 -11.83 -4.63 -7.45
C TYR A 95 -11.69 -5.65 -8.59
N SER A 96 -11.01 -6.78 -8.35
CA SER A 96 -10.92 -7.87 -9.33
C SER A 96 -12.30 -8.42 -9.71
N GLN A 97 -13.17 -8.65 -8.72
CA GLN A 97 -14.57 -9.05 -8.96
C GLN A 97 -15.36 -8.02 -9.75
N ALA A 98 -15.00 -6.74 -9.64
CA ALA A 98 -15.57 -5.66 -10.44
C ALA A 98 -14.93 -5.53 -11.84
N GLY A 99 -13.98 -6.39 -12.21
CA GLY A 99 -13.32 -6.43 -13.51
C GLY A 99 -12.16 -5.43 -13.66
N TYR A 100 -11.50 -5.07 -12.56
CA TYR A 100 -10.25 -4.29 -12.58
C TYR A 100 -9.04 -5.20 -12.51
N ASP A 101 -7.98 -4.82 -13.19
CA ASP A 101 -6.64 -5.33 -12.91
C ASP A 101 -6.12 -4.71 -11.61
N THR A 102 -5.45 -5.52 -10.80
CA THR A 102 -4.97 -5.11 -9.47
C THR A 102 -3.46 -5.22 -9.38
N ALA A 103 -2.81 -4.21 -8.82
CA ALA A 103 -1.35 -4.14 -8.68
C ALA A 103 -0.95 -3.74 -7.27
N TYR A 104 0.16 -4.31 -6.79
CA TYR A 104 0.81 -3.90 -5.55
C TYR A 104 2.32 -3.72 -5.77
N ILE A 105 2.86 -2.59 -5.33
CA ILE A 105 4.27 -2.25 -5.44
C ILE A 105 4.75 -1.73 -4.08
N GLY A 106 5.88 -2.26 -3.58
CA GLY A 106 6.51 -1.78 -2.37
C GLY A 106 6.38 -2.71 -1.16
N LYS A 107 6.31 -2.14 0.04
CA LYS A 107 6.29 -2.89 1.30
C LYS A 107 4.92 -3.54 1.56
N TRP A 108 4.90 -4.86 1.77
CA TRP A 108 3.70 -5.63 2.12
C TRP A 108 3.47 -5.76 3.62
N HIS A 109 4.37 -6.43 4.31
CA HIS A 109 4.41 -6.64 5.77
C HIS A 109 3.14 -7.28 6.38
N LEU A 110 2.48 -8.16 5.65
CA LEU A 110 1.27 -8.88 6.09
C LEU A 110 1.41 -10.41 6.04
N ASP A 111 2.62 -10.91 5.77
CA ASP A 111 2.92 -12.36 5.69
C ASP A 111 3.65 -12.87 6.94
N GLY A 112 3.27 -12.41 8.10
CA GLY A 112 3.87 -12.80 9.37
C GLY A 112 5.31 -12.31 9.53
N ASN A 113 6.13 -13.09 10.23
CA ASN A 113 7.52 -12.76 10.56
C ASN A 113 8.51 -12.99 9.38
N HIS A 114 8.05 -13.41 8.23
CA HIS A 114 8.87 -13.70 7.06
C HIS A 114 9.17 -12.44 6.24
N ARG A 115 9.80 -11.44 6.86
CA ARG A 115 10.00 -10.10 6.29
C ARG A 115 10.74 -10.08 4.95
N SER A 116 11.67 -11.01 4.73
CA SER A 116 12.53 -11.06 3.55
C SER A 116 12.25 -12.25 2.64
N ALA A 117 11.23 -13.06 2.95
CA ALA A 117 10.85 -14.21 2.16
C ALA A 117 10.01 -13.83 0.94
N PHE A 118 9.99 -14.73 -0.04
CA PHE A 118 9.04 -14.68 -1.14
C PHE A 118 7.60 -14.84 -0.60
N ILE A 119 6.69 -14.04 -1.13
CA ILE A 119 5.28 -14.09 -0.77
C ILE A 119 4.55 -14.80 -1.91
N PRO A 120 4.07 -16.03 -1.72
CA PRO A 120 3.38 -16.78 -2.74
C PRO A 120 2.04 -16.15 -3.13
N ARG A 121 1.54 -16.51 -4.30
CA ARG A 121 0.40 -15.81 -4.93
C ARG A 121 -0.89 -15.85 -4.10
N ASP A 122 -1.15 -16.95 -3.44
CA ASP A 122 -2.29 -17.15 -2.54
C ASP A 122 -2.25 -16.26 -1.30
N ARG A 123 -1.03 -15.78 -0.91
CA ARG A 123 -0.81 -14.88 0.23
C ARG A 123 -0.85 -13.39 -0.14
N ARG A 124 -1.03 -13.04 -1.43
CA ARG A 124 -1.06 -11.65 -1.94
C ARG A 124 -2.43 -10.99 -1.86
N GLN A 125 -3.39 -11.61 -1.20
CA GLN A 125 -4.75 -11.08 -0.98
C GLN A 125 -5.44 -10.60 -2.28
N GLY A 126 -5.21 -11.31 -3.40
CA GLY A 126 -5.88 -11.02 -4.68
C GLY A 126 -5.19 -9.98 -5.57
N PHE A 127 -4.05 -9.42 -5.19
CA PHE A 127 -3.27 -8.58 -6.09
C PHE A 127 -2.63 -9.42 -7.21
N ALA A 128 -2.95 -9.11 -8.48
CA ALA A 128 -2.51 -9.85 -9.66
C ALA A 128 -1.10 -9.48 -10.08
N PHE A 129 -0.81 -8.18 -10.25
CA PHE A 129 0.54 -7.69 -10.49
C PHE A 129 1.26 -7.45 -9.17
N TRP A 130 2.52 -7.92 -9.08
CA TRP A 130 3.24 -7.94 -7.82
C TRP A 130 4.71 -7.56 -7.98
N ARG A 131 5.12 -6.51 -7.26
CA ARG A 131 6.53 -6.13 -7.07
C ARG A 131 6.72 -5.69 -5.63
N ALA A 132 6.83 -6.63 -4.71
CA ALA A 132 6.83 -6.32 -3.30
C ALA A 132 7.79 -7.18 -2.47
N LEU A 133 8.00 -6.70 -1.26
CA LEU A 133 8.76 -7.35 -0.21
C LEU A 133 7.99 -7.22 1.10
N GLY A 134 8.13 -8.16 2.02
CA GLY A 134 7.52 -8.06 3.33
C GLY A 134 7.94 -6.78 4.04
N CYS A 135 9.19 -6.68 4.46
CA CYS A 135 9.72 -5.47 5.09
C CYS A 135 11.25 -5.39 4.97
N THR A 136 11.77 -4.20 4.69
CA THR A 136 13.20 -3.87 4.79
C THR A 136 13.36 -2.42 5.27
N HIS A 137 14.53 -2.11 5.84
CA HIS A 137 14.98 -0.75 6.14
C HIS A 137 16.25 -0.39 5.35
N ASN A 138 16.57 -1.16 4.31
CA ASN A 138 17.68 -0.89 3.42
C ASN A 138 17.15 -0.24 2.13
N TYR A 139 17.02 1.07 2.14
CA TYR A 139 16.38 1.84 1.08
C TYR A 139 17.21 2.03 -0.19
N ASN A 140 18.55 1.94 -0.10
CA ASN A 140 19.45 2.15 -1.24
C ASN A 140 19.90 0.85 -1.92
N ASN A 141 19.67 -0.30 -1.30
CA ASN A 141 19.98 -1.62 -1.81
C ASN A 141 18.81 -2.58 -1.58
N SER A 142 17.62 -2.07 -1.72
CA SER A 142 16.41 -2.83 -1.53
C SER A 142 16.18 -3.82 -2.68
N PHE A 143 15.42 -4.85 -2.39
CA PHE A 143 15.01 -5.85 -3.38
C PHE A 143 13.51 -6.11 -3.26
N TYR A 144 12.97 -6.79 -4.25
CA TYR A 144 11.58 -7.21 -4.30
C TYR A 144 11.46 -8.58 -4.95
N TYR A 145 10.30 -9.15 -4.85
CA TYR A 145 9.91 -10.34 -5.59
C TYR A 145 8.79 -10.00 -6.57
N GLY A 146 8.83 -10.63 -7.74
CA GLY A 146 7.74 -10.68 -8.69
C GLY A 146 6.93 -11.96 -8.51
N ASP A 147 6.66 -12.66 -9.63
CA ASP A 147 5.89 -13.91 -9.60
C ASP A 147 6.71 -15.15 -9.23
N ALA A 148 8.02 -15.08 -9.35
CA ALA A 148 8.94 -16.17 -8.99
C ALA A 148 9.68 -15.85 -7.68
N ASP A 149 10.12 -16.90 -6.98
CA ASP A 149 11.00 -16.78 -5.80
C ASP A 149 12.44 -16.46 -6.25
N VAL A 150 12.57 -15.30 -6.89
CA VAL A 150 13.85 -14.73 -7.34
C VAL A 150 13.93 -13.30 -6.87
N ARG A 151 15.01 -12.98 -6.15
CA ARG A 151 15.26 -11.61 -5.69
C ARG A 151 15.64 -10.71 -6.86
N LEU A 152 14.81 -9.72 -7.11
CA LEU A 152 15.05 -8.63 -8.05
C LEU A 152 15.46 -7.39 -7.28
N ARG A 153 16.36 -6.58 -7.80
CA ARG A 153 16.85 -5.37 -7.10
C ARG A 153 16.20 -4.12 -7.65
N TRP A 154 15.89 -3.19 -6.74
CA TRP A 154 15.60 -1.82 -7.11
C TRP A 154 16.90 -1.11 -7.47
N ASP A 155 16.87 -0.31 -8.54
CA ASP A 155 18.01 0.48 -8.95
C ASP A 155 18.05 1.80 -8.17
N GLY A 156 19.05 1.95 -7.30
CA GLY A 156 19.22 3.13 -6.45
C GLY A 156 18.28 3.18 -5.27
N TYR A 157 17.81 4.38 -4.93
CA TYR A 157 16.87 4.59 -3.82
C TYR A 157 15.49 4.03 -4.18
N ASP A 158 14.96 3.16 -3.35
CA ASP A 158 13.81 2.32 -3.67
C ASP A 158 12.53 3.11 -3.96
N ALA A 159 12.27 4.21 -3.25
CA ALA A 159 11.08 5.04 -3.51
C ALA A 159 11.13 5.66 -4.93
N ILE A 160 12.31 6.01 -5.45
CA ILE A 160 12.47 6.50 -6.82
C ILE A 160 12.24 5.36 -7.82
N ALA A 161 12.82 4.18 -7.55
CA ALA A 161 12.71 3.03 -8.43
C ALA A 161 11.29 2.45 -8.49
N GLN A 162 10.54 2.51 -7.39
CA GLN A 162 9.14 2.06 -7.32
C GLN A 162 8.17 2.97 -8.09
N THR A 163 8.55 4.23 -8.37
CA THR A 163 7.72 5.23 -9.05
C THR A 163 8.05 5.42 -10.54
N ARG A 164 9.03 4.68 -11.07
CA ARG A 164 9.40 4.64 -12.50
C ARG A 164 8.78 3.44 -13.21
#